data_e1ccdb65331f2d017dc1fdd5313c83a5
#
_entry.id   e1ccdb65331f2d017dc1fdd5313c83a5
#
_cell.length_a   1.000
_cell.length_b   1.000
_cell.length_c   1.000
_cell.angle_alpha   90.00
_cell.angle_beta   90.00
_cell.angle_gamma   90.00
#
_symmetry.space_group_name_H-M   'P 1'
#
loop_
_entity.id
_entity.type
_entity.pdbx_description
1 polymer ?
#
loop_
_entity_poly.entity_id
_entity_poly.type
_entity_poly.pdbx_seq_one_letter_code
_entity_poly.pdbx_strand_id
1 'polypeptide(L)'
;MKAWDQRPFEVRNLFNPAFCGLILFKALRGYEELDVDGMPFSLALLVLPLCLHKDSRQTLEKGNRGYFLRSIEKNPKLLINFATRAADLLPFAHEAFGMMMERGVIRVTDTGRLCTFPNLVRMSDKGTDESVSCQRVARFIGKEFARINDRVTVYTSLGVRP
;
A
#
# COMPACT_ATOMS: atom_id res chain seq x y z
N MET A 1 -4.39 6.41 -19.43
CA MET A 1 -4.19 4.95 -19.31
C MET A 1 -5.11 4.26 -20.32
N LYS A 2 -4.70 3.09 -20.92
CA LYS A 2 -5.58 2.34 -21.84
C LYS A 2 -6.84 1.85 -21.11
N ALA A 3 -7.96 1.71 -21.83
CA ALA A 3 -9.17 1.08 -21.31
C ALA A 3 -8.86 -0.33 -20.78
N TRP A 4 -9.63 -0.81 -19.82
CA TRP A 4 -9.36 -2.08 -19.13
C TRP A 4 -9.21 -3.28 -20.07
N ASP A 5 -10.11 -3.41 -21.04
CA ASP A 5 -10.14 -4.46 -22.05
C ASP A 5 -8.95 -4.44 -23.02
N GLN A 6 -8.33 -3.26 -23.18
CA GLN A 6 -7.16 -3.04 -24.06
C GLN A 6 -5.81 -3.23 -23.35
N ARG A 7 -5.80 -3.56 -22.06
CA ARG A 7 -4.58 -3.80 -21.29
C ARG A 7 -4.09 -5.23 -21.51
N PRO A 8 -2.77 -5.48 -21.51
CA PRO A 8 -2.22 -6.84 -21.52
C PRO A 8 -2.80 -7.68 -20.39
N PHE A 9 -2.93 -8.99 -20.63
CA PHE A 9 -3.52 -9.94 -19.68
C PHE A 9 -2.82 -9.91 -18.31
N GLU A 10 -1.49 -9.83 -18.31
CA GLU A 10 -0.66 -9.76 -17.11
C GLU A 10 -0.97 -8.50 -16.29
N VAL A 11 -1.08 -7.35 -16.96
CA VAL A 11 -1.44 -6.08 -16.32
C VAL A 11 -2.84 -6.14 -15.70
N ARG A 12 -3.80 -6.73 -16.41
CA ARG A 12 -5.18 -6.90 -15.90
C ARG A 12 -5.24 -7.78 -14.65
N ASN A 13 -4.42 -8.81 -14.58
CA ASN A 13 -4.41 -9.72 -13.44
C ASN A 13 -3.63 -9.15 -12.24
N LEU A 14 -2.41 -8.63 -12.47
CA LEU A 14 -1.52 -8.16 -11.41
C LEU A 14 -1.95 -6.81 -10.83
N PHE A 15 -2.52 -5.93 -11.66
CA PHE A 15 -2.91 -4.58 -11.28
C PHE A 15 -4.42 -4.36 -11.37
N ASN A 16 -5.18 -5.41 -11.09
CA ASN A 16 -6.63 -5.34 -10.97
C ASN A 16 -7.03 -4.31 -9.89
N PRO A 17 -7.89 -3.33 -10.20
CA PRO A 17 -8.29 -2.31 -9.24
C PRO A 17 -8.87 -2.88 -7.94
N ALA A 18 -9.60 -4.00 -8.02
CA ALA A 18 -10.14 -4.65 -6.83
C ALA A 18 -9.05 -5.27 -5.96
N PHE A 19 -8.03 -5.89 -6.56
CA PHE A 19 -6.89 -6.43 -5.83
C PHE A 19 -6.01 -5.31 -5.26
N CYS A 20 -5.66 -4.31 -6.07
CA CYS A 20 -4.92 -3.13 -5.59
C CYS A 20 -5.70 -2.43 -4.46
N GLY A 21 -7.02 -2.28 -4.60
CA GLY A 21 -7.89 -1.72 -3.57
C GLY A 21 -7.89 -2.53 -2.28
N LEU A 22 -7.90 -3.87 -2.37
CA LEU A 22 -7.79 -4.74 -1.20
C LEU A 22 -6.46 -4.51 -0.46
N ILE A 23 -5.35 -4.43 -1.17
CA ILE A 23 -4.02 -4.18 -0.58
C ILE A 23 -3.98 -2.80 0.09
N LEU A 24 -4.46 -1.76 -0.59
CA LEU A 24 -4.56 -0.41 -0.03
C LEU A 24 -5.46 -0.38 1.20
N PHE A 25 -6.62 -1.04 1.15
CA PHE A 25 -7.55 -1.13 2.28
C PHE A 25 -6.90 -1.78 3.51
N LYS A 26 -6.14 -2.87 3.32
CA LYS A 26 -5.42 -3.54 4.41
C LYS A 26 -4.38 -2.62 5.06
N ALA A 27 -3.67 -1.81 4.25
CA ALA A 27 -2.71 -0.83 4.78
C ALA A 27 -3.42 0.29 5.55
N LEU A 28 -4.51 0.83 5.01
CA LEU A 28 -5.32 1.85 5.71
C LEU A 28 -5.83 1.33 7.05
N ARG A 29 -6.36 0.11 7.08
CA ARG A 29 -6.81 -0.54 8.33
C ARG A 29 -5.66 -0.73 9.33
N GLY A 30 -4.49 -1.15 8.83
CA GLY A 30 -3.29 -1.26 9.68
C GLY A 30 -2.88 0.09 10.29
N TYR A 31 -2.98 1.16 9.52
CA TYR A 31 -2.70 2.53 9.99
C TYR A 31 -3.70 2.96 11.07
N GLU A 32 -4.99 2.78 10.82
CA GLU A 32 -6.08 3.16 11.72
C GLU A 32 -6.07 2.41 13.08
N GLU A 33 -5.37 1.28 13.18
CA GLU A 33 -5.18 0.60 14.46
C GLU A 33 -4.36 1.43 15.47
N LEU A 34 -3.56 2.39 14.99
CA LEU A 34 -2.72 3.24 15.82
C LEU A 34 -3.06 4.73 15.70
N ASP A 35 -3.64 5.16 14.58
CA ASP A 35 -4.07 6.53 14.32
C ASP A 35 -5.43 6.53 13.62
N VAL A 36 -6.48 6.76 14.41
CA VAL A 36 -7.88 6.73 13.97
C VAL A 36 -8.26 7.87 13.00
N ASP A 37 -7.42 8.90 12.91
CA ASP A 37 -7.63 10.03 11.99
C ASP A 37 -7.38 9.65 10.53
N GLY A 38 -6.86 8.44 10.30
CA GLY A 38 -6.62 7.89 8.96
C GLY A 38 -5.24 8.20 8.40
N MET A 39 -4.88 7.48 7.32
CA MET A 39 -3.58 7.58 6.67
C MET A 39 -3.52 8.81 5.76
N PRO A 40 -2.44 9.64 5.80
CA PRO A 40 -2.21 10.64 4.78
C PRO A 40 -2.19 10.04 3.38
N PHE A 41 -2.90 10.67 2.42
CA PHE A 41 -2.99 10.16 1.04
C PHE A 41 -1.62 9.89 0.42
N SER A 42 -0.66 10.79 0.66
CA SER A 42 0.71 10.62 0.15
C SER A 42 1.36 9.32 0.61
N LEU A 43 1.19 8.90 1.87
CA LEU A 43 1.73 7.64 2.37
C LEU A 43 1.05 6.42 1.72
N ALA A 44 -0.24 6.51 1.45
CA ALA A 44 -0.97 5.41 0.80
C ALA A 44 -0.44 5.10 -0.60
N LEU A 45 0.11 6.08 -1.33
CA LEU A 45 0.74 5.88 -2.64
C LEU A 45 1.99 4.99 -2.60
N LEU A 46 2.65 4.87 -1.45
CA LEU A 46 3.85 4.05 -1.27
C LEU A 46 3.54 2.57 -0.98
N VAL A 47 2.29 2.24 -0.71
CA VAL A 47 1.89 0.88 -0.31
C VAL A 47 2.05 -0.13 -1.44
N LEU A 48 1.50 0.15 -2.63
CA LEU A 48 1.54 -0.79 -3.75
C LEU A 48 2.98 -1.12 -4.19
N PRO A 49 3.91 -0.15 -4.37
CA PRO A 49 5.28 -0.46 -4.77
C PRO A 49 6.06 -1.29 -3.72
N LEU A 50 5.69 -1.21 -2.45
CA LEU A 50 6.26 -2.05 -1.39
C LEU A 50 5.66 -3.45 -1.36
N CYS A 51 4.34 -3.57 -1.55
CA CYS A 51 3.61 -4.84 -1.43
C CYS A 51 3.67 -5.71 -2.69
N LEU A 52 3.58 -5.10 -3.89
CA LEU A 52 3.48 -5.84 -5.13
C LEU A 52 4.85 -6.26 -5.69
N HIS A 53 5.92 -5.58 -5.32
CA HIS A 53 7.27 -5.99 -5.69
C HIS A 53 7.74 -7.15 -4.80
N LYS A 54 8.01 -8.31 -5.41
CA LYS A 54 8.29 -9.58 -4.71
C LYS A 54 9.42 -9.46 -3.70
N ASP A 55 10.56 -8.91 -4.09
CA ASP A 55 11.74 -8.83 -3.20
C ASP A 55 11.49 -7.88 -2.02
N SER A 56 10.81 -6.76 -2.27
CA SER A 56 10.41 -5.82 -1.21
C SER A 56 9.46 -6.49 -0.22
N ARG A 57 8.43 -7.14 -0.73
CA ARG A 57 7.44 -7.85 0.07
C ARG A 57 8.09 -8.94 0.93
N GLN A 58 8.90 -9.81 0.34
CA GLN A 58 9.56 -10.90 1.06
C GLN A 58 10.52 -10.39 2.14
N THR A 59 11.22 -9.30 1.88
CA THR A 59 12.11 -8.69 2.87
C THR A 59 11.31 -8.11 4.04
N LEU A 60 10.22 -7.42 3.76
CA LEU A 60 9.34 -6.86 4.78
C LEU A 60 8.59 -7.94 5.57
N GLU A 61 8.19 -9.03 4.93
CA GLU A 61 7.53 -10.17 5.58
C GLU A 61 8.47 -10.89 6.55
N LYS A 62 9.73 -11.10 6.17
CA LYS A 62 10.77 -11.67 7.05
C LYS A 62 11.13 -10.72 8.19
N GLY A 63 11.10 -9.42 7.93
CA GLY A 63 11.36 -8.35 8.89
C GLY A 63 10.20 -8.08 9.85
N ASN A 64 9.11 -8.82 9.79
CA ASN A 64 7.85 -8.60 10.53
C ASN A 64 8.01 -8.61 12.09
N ARG A 65 9.19 -8.91 12.60
CA ARG A 65 9.58 -8.76 14.01
C ARG A 65 10.44 -7.51 14.27
N GLY A 66 10.63 -6.65 13.27
CA GLY A 66 11.45 -5.45 13.32
C GLY A 66 10.68 -4.23 12.78
N TYR A 67 11.22 -3.05 13.07
CA TYR A 67 10.68 -1.79 12.55
C TYR A 67 10.96 -1.64 11.06
N PHE A 68 10.02 -1.02 10.33
CA PHE A 68 10.13 -0.76 8.89
C PHE A 68 11.44 -0.05 8.51
N LEU A 69 11.81 1.03 9.20
CA LEU A 69 13.05 1.77 8.93
C LEU A 69 14.29 0.91 9.05
N ARG A 70 14.37 0.07 10.10
CA ARG A 70 15.48 -0.87 10.26
C ARG A 70 15.54 -1.92 9.14
N SER A 71 14.39 -2.34 8.62
CA SER A 71 14.35 -3.28 7.50
C SER A 71 14.92 -2.66 6.23
N ILE A 72 14.66 -1.36 5.99
CA ILE A 72 15.21 -0.61 4.86
C ILE A 72 16.72 -0.41 5.02
N GLU A 73 17.18 0.04 6.20
CA GLU A 73 18.60 0.24 6.48
C GLU A 73 19.45 -1.02 6.26
N LYS A 74 18.91 -2.16 6.70
CA LYS A 74 19.59 -3.46 6.55
C LYS A 74 19.53 -4.02 5.12
N ASN A 75 18.61 -3.54 4.29
CA ASN A 75 18.37 -4.07 2.95
C ASN A 75 18.30 -2.93 1.92
N PRO A 76 19.41 -2.25 1.63
CA PRO A 76 19.44 -1.12 0.70
C PRO A 76 18.99 -1.50 -0.73
N LYS A 77 18.99 -2.79 -1.07
CA LYS A 77 18.44 -3.30 -2.34
C LYS A 77 16.96 -2.96 -2.55
N LEU A 78 16.20 -2.73 -1.47
CA LEU A 78 14.79 -2.30 -1.54
C LEU A 78 14.63 -0.95 -2.25
N LEU A 79 15.64 -0.10 -2.15
CA LEU A 79 15.65 1.26 -2.72
C LEU A 79 15.96 1.27 -4.22
N ILE A 80 16.53 0.20 -4.76
CA ILE A 80 16.87 0.13 -6.18
C ILE A 80 15.60 0.31 -7.02
N ASN A 81 15.59 1.34 -7.85
CA ASN A 81 14.45 1.71 -8.72
C ASN A 81 13.13 1.91 -7.99
N PHE A 82 13.14 2.13 -6.67
CA PHE A 82 11.90 2.30 -5.91
C PHE A 82 11.09 3.50 -6.39
N ALA A 83 11.71 4.65 -6.61
CA ALA A 83 11.04 5.86 -7.10
C ALA A 83 10.36 5.63 -8.46
N THR A 84 11.04 4.94 -9.39
CA THR A 84 10.46 4.58 -10.69
C THR A 84 9.26 3.65 -10.53
N ARG A 85 9.40 2.58 -9.73
CA ARG A 85 8.27 1.67 -9.44
C ARG A 85 7.09 2.39 -8.79
N ALA A 86 7.37 3.32 -7.87
CA ALA A 86 6.32 4.11 -7.24
C ALA A 86 5.58 4.97 -8.27
N ALA A 87 6.30 5.65 -9.16
CA ALA A 87 5.71 6.44 -10.23
C ALA A 87 4.89 5.59 -11.21
N ASP A 88 5.41 4.43 -11.61
CA ASP A 88 4.74 3.51 -12.54
C ASP A 88 3.43 2.95 -11.97
N LEU A 89 3.32 2.83 -10.65
CA LEU A 89 2.12 2.29 -9.98
C LEU A 89 1.08 3.36 -9.60
N LEU A 90 1.39 4.66 -9.73
CA LEU A 90 0.44 5.73 -9.43
C LEU A 90 -0.89 5.59 -10.18
N PRO A 91 -0.92 5.31 -11.50
CA PRO A 91 -2.19 5.17 -12.22
C PRO A 91 -3.07 4.06 -11.66
N PHE A 92 -2.49 2.94 -11.25
CA PHE A 92 -3.22 1.80 -10.67
C PHE A 92 -3.71 2.11 -9.25
N ALA A 93 -2.92 2.84 -8.46
CA ALA A 93 -3.34 3.32 -7.14
C ALA A 93 -4.54 4.27 -7.25
N HIS A 94 -4.50 5.24 -8.17
CA HIS A 94 -5.61 6.17 -8.40
C HIS A 94 -6.88 5.45 -8.86
N GLU A 95 -6.77 4.48 -9.77
CA GLU A 95 -7.90 3.67 -10.22
C GLU A 95 -8.52 2.87 -9.07
N ALA A 96 -7.68 2.27 -8.23
CA ALA A 96 -8.12 1.54 -7.04
C ALA A 96 -8.80 2.47 -6.02
N PHE A 97 -8.25 3.65 -5.76
CA PHE A 97 -8.89 4.64 -4.87
C PHE A 97 -10.24 5.10 -5.43
N GLY A 98 -10.32 5.42 -6.73
CA GLY A 98 -11.58 5.79 -7.39
C GLY A 98 -12.65 4.72 -7.17
N MET A 99 -12.34 3.46 -7.45
CA MET A 99 -13.25 2.34 -7.24
C MET A 99 -13.67 2.20 -5.76
N MET A 100 -12.75 2.33 -4.81
CA MET A 100 -13.07 2.23 -3.39
C MET A 100 -13.96 3.37 -2.91
N MET A 101 -13.76 4.59 -3.43
CA MET A 101 -14.59 5.75 -3.10
C MET A 101 -15.98 5.62 -3.70
N GLU A 102 -16.12 5.20 -4.97
CA GLU A 102 -17.40 4.92 -5.61
C GLU A 102 -18.22 3.85 -4.88
N ARG A 103 -17.55 2.87 -4.30
CA ARG A 103 -18.17 1.80 -3.49
C ARG A 103 -18.40 2.19 -2.03
N GLY A 104 -18.05 3.40 -1.62
CA GLY A 104 -18.18 3.88 -0.25
C GLY A 104 -17.31 3.12 0.76
N VAL A 105 -16.24 2.47 0.29
CA VAL A 105 -15.33 1.67 1.15
C VAL A 105 -14.36 2.55 1.93
N ILE A 106 -13.99 3.68 1.34
CA ILE A 106 -13.13 4.69 1.94
C ILE A 106 -13.74 6.08 1.77
N ARG A 107 -13.28 7.01 2.61
CA ARG A 107 -13.55 8.44 2.48
C ARG A 107 -12.27 9.24 2.64
N VAL A 108 -12.26 10.43 2.06
CA VAL A 108 -11.22 11.44 2.29
C VAL A 108 -11.72 12.41 3.34
N THR A 109 -10.89 12.71 4.33
CA THR A 109 -11.18 13.76 5.35
C THR A 109 -10.82 15.14 4.82
N ASP A 110 -11.29 16.19 5.49
CA ASP A 110 -10.98 17.59 5.15
C ASP A 110 -9.47 17.88 5.22
N THR A 111 -8.72 17.09 5.96
CA THR A 111 -7.25 17.17 6.08
C THR A 111 -6.50 16.32 5.04
N GLY A 112 -7.19 15.73 4.06
CA GLY A 112 -6.59 14.89 3.02
C GLY A 112 -6.12 13.52 3.50
N ARG A 113 -6.69 13.01 4.60
CA ARG A 113 -6.42 11.66 5.09
C ARG A 113 -7.48 10.68 4.58
N LEU A 114 -7.08 9.44 4.42
CA LEU A 114 -7.95 8.33 4.00
C LEU A 114 -8.41 7.54 5.21
N CYS A 115 -9.71 7.43 5.37
CA CYS A 115 -10.36 6.58 6.38
C CYS A 115 -11.18 5.48 5.73
N THR A 116 -11.26 4.33 6.40
CA THR A 116 -12.01 3.16 5.92
C THR A 116 -13.37 3.02 6.58
N PHE A 117 -14.28 2.31 5.89
CA PHE A 117 -15.51 1.78 6.48
C PHE A 117 -15.33 0.26 6.70
N PRO A 118 -14.99 -0.17 7.93
CA PRO A 118 -14.45 -1.52 8.19
C PRO A 118 -15.42 -2.66 7.88
N ASN A 119 -16.72 -2.43 7.98
CA ASN A 119 -17.74 -3.48 7.83
C ASN A 119 -18.02 -3.87 6.37
N LEU A 120 -17.47 -3.14 5.40
CA LEU A 120 -17.71 -3.36 3.97
C LEU A 120 -16.70 -4.31 3.31
N VAL A 121 -15.56 -4.54 3.95
CA VAL A 121 -14.51 -5.42 3.43
C VAL A 121 -14.08 -6.42 4.49
N ARG A 122 -13.99 -7.69 4.12
CA ARG A 122 -13.57 -8.74 5.04
C ARG A 122 -12.09 -8.58 5.42
N MET A 123 -11.82 -8.66 6.73
CA MET A 123 -10.45 -8.54 7.25
C MET A 123 -9.64 -9.84 7.21
N SER A 124 -10.29 -11.00 6.98
CA SER A 124 -9.56 -12.26 6.80
C SER A 124 -8.72 -12.24 5.54
N ASP A 125 -7.47 -12.69 5.64
CA ASP A 125 -6.59 -12.84 4.49
C ASP A 125 -6.98 -14.08 3.70
N LYS A 126 -7.27 -13.93 2.41
CA LYS A 126 -7.70 -15.00 1.51
C LYS A 126 -7.07 -14.86 0.14
N GLY A 127 -6.92 -16.00 -0.52
CA GLY A 127 -6.39 -16.09 -1.86
C GLY A 127 -5.20 -17.05 -1.94
N THR A 128 -4.35 -16.87 -2.94
CA THR A 128 -3.08 -17.59 -3.05
C THR A 128 -2.10 -17.15 -1.97
N ASP A 129 -1.08 -17.96 -1.69
CA ASP A 129 -0.04 -17.61 -0.71
C ASP A 129 0.58 -16.23 -1.00
N GLU A 130 0.78 -15.91 -2.26
CA GLU A 130 1.30 -14.60 -2.67
C GLU A 130 0.32 -13.46 -2.36
N SER A 131 -0.96 -13.65 -2.63
CA SER A 131 -2.00 -12.67 -2.30
C SER A 131 -2.12 -12.46 -0.79
N VAL A 132 -2.05 -13.52 -0.01
CA VAL A 132 -2.06 -13.47 1.46
C VAL A 132 -0.81 -12.73 1.97
N SER A 133 0.37 -13.01 1.41
CA SER A 133 1.61 -12.29 1.72
C SER A 133 1.47 -10.79 1.46
N CYS A 134 0.92 -10.38 0.30
CA CYS A 134 0.66 -8.97 0.00
C CYS A 134 -0.25 -8.31 1.05
N GLN A 135 -1.33 -8.97 1.45
CA GLN A 135 -2.29 -8.45 2.43
C GLN A 135 -1.65 -8.25 3.81
N ARG A 136 -0.85 -9.22 4.27
CA ARG A 136 -0.13 -9.15 5.56
C ARG A 136 0.89 -8.03 5.57
N VAL A 137 1.69 -7.94 4.51
CA VAL A 137 2.71 -6.88 4.39
C VAL A 137 2.05 -5.50 4.30
N ALA A 138 0.93 -5.36 3.60
CA ALA A 138 0.19 -4.10 3.54
C ALA A 138 -0.26 -3.64 4.92
N ARG A 139 -0.87 -4.54 5.72
CA ARG A 139 -1.29 -4.21 7.09
C ARG A 139 -0.09 -3.84 7.97
N PHE A 140 1.02 -4.56 7.86
CA PHE A 140 2.26 -4.25 8.57
C PHE A 140 2.77 -2.85 8.20
N ILE A 141 2.86 -2.51 6.90
CA ILE A 141 3.30 -1.21 6.41
C ILE A 141 2.40 -0.09 6.96
N GLY A 142 1.09 -0.28 6.94
CA GLY A 142 0.15 0.67 7.51
C GLY A 142 0.44 0.99 8.97
N LYS A 143 0.63 -0.04 9.80
CA LYS A 143 1.00 0.13 11.22
C LYS A 143 2.34 0.85 11.40
N GLU A 144 3.33 0.49 10.61
CA GLU A 144 4.66 1.10 10.69
C GLU A 144 4.64 2.57 10.28
N PHE A 145 3.88 2.92 9.24
CA PHE A 145 3.71 4.33 8.84
C PHE A 145 3.04 5.15 9.95
N ALA A 146 2.05 4.58 10.63
CA ALA A 146 1.42 5.24 11.78
C ALA A 146 2.39 5.39 12.97
N ARG A 147 3.24 4.38 13.23
CA ARG A 147 4.26 4.46 14.29
C ARG A 147 5.30 5.53 14.03
N ILE A 148 5.75 5.67 12.78
CA ILE A 148 6.72 6.70 12.38
C ILE A 148 6.08 8.07 12.53
N ASN A 149 4.79 8.19 12.19
CA ASN A 149 3.97 9.40 12.30
C ASN A 149 4.62 10.66 11.66
N ASP A 150 5.50 10.45 10.71
CA ASP A 150 6.14 11.50 9.92
C ASP A 150 6.33 11.05 8.47
N ARG A 151 5.55 11.66 7.57
CA ARG A 151 5.59 11.35 6.14
C ARG A 151 6.94 11.67 5.51
N VAL A 152 7.63 12.73 5.96
CA VAL A 152 8.93 13.11 5.41
C VAL A 152 9.96 12.03 5.68
N THR A 153 10.01 11.52 6.91
CA THR A 153 10.88 10.41 7.30
C THR A 153 10.61 9.17 6.45
N VAL A 154 9.34 8.80 6.22
CA VAL A 154 9.00 7.65 5.37
C VAL A 154 9.50 7.85 3.94
N TYR A 155 9.21 9.00 3.33
CA TYR A 155 9.62 9.31 1.95
C TYR A 155 11.14 9.31 1.80
N THR A 156 11.85 10.02 2.69
CA THR A 156 13.31 10.13 2.63
C THR A 156 13.99 8.77 2.85
N SER A 157 13.46 7.94 3.76
CA SER A 157 13.99 6.58 3.99
C SER A 157 13.86 5.68 2.74
N LEU A 158 12.86 5.93 1.91
CA LEU A 158 12.65 5.22 0.64
C LEU A 158 13.39 5.87 -0.55
N GLY A 159 14.17 6.92 -0.32
CA GLY A 159 14.88 7.65 -1.37
C GLY A 159 13.95 8.42 -2.33
N VAL A 160 12.76 8.75 -1.87
CA VAL A 160 11.76 9.52 -2.64
C VAL A 160 11.59 10.90 -1.99
N ARG A 161 11.38 11.92 -2.82
CA ARG A 161 11.05 13.26 -2.31
C ARG A 161 9.55 13.33 -1.99
N PRO A 162 9.19 13.87 -0.83
CA PRO A 162 7.78 14.05 -0.46
C PRO A 162 7.07 15.09 -1.33
#